data_d1b598b46747e7e97dc9773482a81095
#
_entry.id   d1b598b46747e7e97dc9773482a81095
#
_cell.length_a   1.000
_cell.length_b   1.000
_cell.length_c   1.000
_cell.angle_alpha   90.00
_cell.angle_beta   90.00
_cell.angle_gamma   90.00
#
_symmetry.space_group_name_H-M   'P 1'
#
loop_
_entity.id
_entity.type
_entity.pdbx_description
1 polymer ?
#
loop_
_entity_poly.entity_id
_entity_poly.type
_entity_poly.pdbx_seq_one_letter_code
_entity_poly.pdbx_strand_id
1 'polypeptide(L)'
;QETEYLNSVIDYNHKVETENLCLDIAYGTDKNFLFGCGISIASILKYNEGSRLCFHIFTDYFGDNDRKYFDALALQYKTRIKIYLINGDRLRSLPSTKNWTHAIYFRFVIADYFISKVAKVLYLDADIICQGTIEPLIKFSFPDDKVAMVVTEGQADWWEKRAHSLGVAGISKGYFNSGFLLINTAKWAAQQVSARAIAMLNEPEVIKKITHPDQDVLNMLLADKLIFADIKYNTQFSLNYQLKESFINPVTNNTIFIHYIGPTKPWHDWAWDYPVSQAFMEAKNASPWKNTALLKPNNSNQLRYSAKHMLKKHRYLKGFSN
;
A
#
# COMPACT_ATOMS: atom_id res chain seq x y z
N GLN A 1 21.08 15.08 -0.36
CA GLN A 1 19.77 14.80 0.31
C GLN A 1 19.40 13.31 0.36
N GLU A 2 19.82 12.48 -0.62
CA GLU A 2 19.46 11.05 -0.67
C GLU A 2 20.04 10.20 0.47
N THR A 3 21.24 10.48 0.92
CA THR A 3 21.94 9.74 1.98
C THR A 3 21.44 10.05 3.38
N GLU A 4 20.60 11.04 3.53
CA GLU A 4 20.21 11.58 4.82
C GLU A 4 19.16 10.73 5.57
N TYR A 5 18.34 9.96 4.80
CA TYR A 5 17.32 9.06 5.34
C TYR A 5 17.72 7.58 5.28
N LEU A 6 18.81 7.23 4.58
CA LEU A 6 19.18 5.83 4.35
C LEU A 6 20.39 5.42 5.19
N ASN A 7 20.22 4.40 6.03
CA ASN A 7 21.30 3.81 6.81
C ASN A 7 22.06 2.75 6.00
N SER A 8 21.35 1.89 5.27
CA SER A 8 21.95 0.83 4.44
C SER A 8 20.97 0.32 3.39
N VAL A 9 21.51 -0.36 2.38
CA VAL A 9 20.73 -1.01 1.32
C VAL A 9 21.16 -2.46 1.22
N ILE A 10 20.19 -3.38 1.17
CA ILE A 10 20.39 -4.80 0.88
C ILE A 10 19.81 -5.08 -0.49
N ASP A 11 20.50 -5.80 -1.35
CA ASP A 11 20.11 -6.02 -2.74
C ASP A 11 20.12 -7.52 -3.06
N TYR A 12 18.92 -8.10 -3.15
CA TYR A 12 18.70 -9.46 -3.62
C TYR A 12 18.46 -9.43 -5.12
N ASN A 13 19.52 -9.63 -5.90
CA ASN A 13 19.46 -9.56 -7.35
C ASN A 13 19.59 -10.96 -7.98
N HIS A 14 18.45 -11.59 -8.24
CA HIS A 14 18.36 -12.86 -8.96
C HIS A 14 17.77 -12.71 -10.37
N LYS A 15 17.75 -11.49 -10.88
CA LYS A 15 17.15 -11.10 -12.16
C LYS A 15 17.92 -11.72 -13.33
N VAL A 16 17.18 -12.27 -14.30
CA VAL A 16 17.72 -12.60 -15.60
C VAL A 16 17.70 -11.34 -16.47
N GLU A 17 18.84 -10.97 -17.04
CA GLU A 17 18.92 -9.79 -17.91
C GLU A 17 18.09 -9.99 -19.18
N THR A 18 17.19 -9.06 -19.45
CA THR A 18 16.38 -8.98 -20.67
C THR A 18 16.17 -7.51 -21.04
N GLU A 19 15.93 -7.21 -22.31
CA GLU A 19 15.79 -5.83 -22.83
C GLU A 19 14.43 -5.17 -22.62
N ASN A 20 13.49 -5.78 -21.89
CA ASN A 20 12.10 -5.29 -21.76
C ASN A 20 11.94 -4.13 -20.78
N LEU A 21 10.88 -3.34 -20.97
CA LEU A 21 10.45 -2.27 -20.05
C LEU A 21 10.35 -2.77 -18.61
N CYS A 22 10.92 -2.04 -17.67
CA CYS A 22 10.88 -2.35 -16.25
C CYS A 22 9.90 -1.41 -15.53
N LEU A 23 9.17 -1.94 -14.55
CA LEU A 23 8.46 -1.12 -13.59
C LEU A 23 9.07 -1.31 -12.20
N ASP A 24 9.47 -0.20 -11.59
CA ASP A 24 9.88 -0.15 -10.20
C ASP A 24 8.64 -0.03 -9.33
N ILE A 25 8.49 -0.94 -8.35
CA ILE A 25 7.37 -0.99 -7.40
C ILE A 25 7.94 -0.82 -6.01
N ALA A 26 7.44 0.15 -5.26
CA ALA A 26 7.98 0.53 -3.98
C ALA A 26 6.95 0.45 -2.85
N TYR A 27 7.40 0.04 -1.67
CA TYR A 27 6.63 -0.08 -0.44
C TYR A 27 7.29 0.71 0.68
N GLY A 28 6.50 1.44 1.44
CA GLY A 28 6.91 1.99 2.74
C GLY A 28 6.24 1.19 3.85
N THR A 29 7.02 0.54 4.72
CA THR A 29 6.46 -0.39 5.70
C THR A 29 7.24 -0.40 7.02
N ASP A 30 6.60 -0.79 8.09
CA ASP A 30 7.22 -1.12 9.38
C ASP A 30 7.30 -2.64 9.60
N LYS A 31 7.91 -3.04 10.71
CA LYS A 31 8.08 -4.44 11.11
C LYS A 31 6.77 -5.25 11.04
N ASN A 32 5.64 -4.65 11.41
CA ASN A 32 4.36 -5.37 11.53
C ASN A 32 3.76 -5.72 10.18
N PHE A 33 4.15 -5.02 9.13
CA PHE A 33 3.61 -5.19 7.78
C PHE A 33 4.58 -5.86 6.80
N LEU A 34 5.82 -6.21 7.21
CA LEU A 34 6.79 -6.90 6.34
C LEU A 34 6.25 -8.23 5.81
N PHE A 35 5.51 -8.99 6.61
CA PHE A 35 4.87 -10.22 6.17
C PHE A 35 3.84 -9.95 5.06
N GLY A 36 2.95 -8.98 5.27
CA GLY A 36 1.99 -8.55 4.24
C GLY A 36 2.68 -8.06 2.98
N CYS A 37 3.73 -7.24 3.11
CA CYS A 37 4.55 -6.74 2.02
C CYS A 37 5.15 -7.89 1.17
N GLY A 38 5.73 -8.91 1.81
CA GLY A 38 6.26 -10.08 1.11
C GLY A 38 5.20 -10.83 0.30
N ILE A 39 4.00 -11.00 0.86
CA ILE A 39 2.89 -11.65 0.16
C ILE A 39 2.32 -10.74 -0.95
N SER A 40 2.30 -9.43 -0.75
CA SER A 40 1.96 -8.46 -1.79
C SER A 40 2.86 -8.63 -3.02
N ILE A 41 4.17 -8.63 -2.82
CA ILE A 41 5.17 -8.87 -3.89
C ILE A 41 4.95 -10.22 -4.56
N ALA A 42 4.77 -11.30 -3.78
CA ALA A 42 4.51 -12.63 -4.32
C ALA A 42 3.24 -12.67 -5.18
N SER A 43 2.18 -11.95 -4.77
CA SER A 43 0.94 -11.85 -5.53
C SER A 43 1.13 -11.19 -6.89
N ILE A 44 1.91 -10.09 -6.93
CA ILE A 44 2.23 -9.41 -8.19
C ILE A 44 3.02 -10.32 -9.12
N LEU A 45 4.06 -10.97 -8.59
CA LEU A 45 4.92 -11.88 -9.35
C LEU A 45 4.13 -13.07 -9.91
N LYS A 46 3.21 -13.65 -9.15
CA LYS A 46 2.34 -14.75 -9.57
C LYS A 46 1.50 -14.43 -10.81
N TYR A 47 0.98 -13.22 -10.92
CA TYR A 47 0.09 -12.82 -12.03
C TYR A 47 0.81 -12.10 -13.16
N ASN A 48 2.11 -11.81 -13.02
CA ASN A 48 2.88 -11.03 -13.98
C ASN A 48 4.21 -11.72 -14.31
N GLU A 49 4.19 -13.04 -14.45
CA GLU A 49 5.35 -13.82 -14.88
C GLU A 49 5.88 -13.31 -16.23
N GLY A 50 7.19 -13.23 -16.35
CA GLY A 50 7.87 -12.71 -17.55
C GLY A 50 7.91 -11.18 -17.63
N SER A 51 7.21 -10.44 -16.76
CA SER A 51 7.34 -8.99 -16.67
C SER A 51 8.61 -8.62 -15.91
N ARG A 52 9.29 -7.53 -16.37
CA ARG A 52 10.45 -7.00 -15.64
C ARG A 52 9.99 -6.08 -14.52
N LEU A 53 10.03 -6.61 -13.32
CA LEU A 53 9.68 -5.88 -12.10
C LEU A 53 10.89 -5.79 -11.19
N CYS A 54 11.03 -4.65 -10.52
CA CYS A 54 12.01 -4.45 -9.46
C CYS A 54 11.26 -3.94 -8.23
N PHE A 55 11.48 -4.57 -7.10
CA PHE A 55 10.77 -4.24 -5.86
C PHE A 55 11.70 -3.52 -4.89
N HIS A 56 11.17 -2.49 -4.24
CA HIS A 56 11.91 -1.61 -3.34
C HIS A 56 11.14 -1.48 -2.04
N ILE A 57 11.72 -1.92 -0.93
CA ILE A 57 11.09 -1.88 0.39
C ILE A 57 11.85 -0.90 1.27
N PHE A 58 11.17 0.15 1.69
CA PHE A 58 11.69 1.16 2.60
C PHE A 58 11.11 0.88 3.98
N THR A 59 11.97 0.54 4.94
CA THR A 59 11.57 0.10 6.27
C THR A 59 12.57 0.54 7.33
N ASP A 60 12.11 0.70 8.56
CA ASP A 60 12.95 0.98 9.73
C ASP A 60 13.46 -0.28 10.44
N TYR A 61 13.01 -1.46 10.00
CA TYR A 61 13.38 -2.75 10.57
C TYR A 61 13.49 -3.83 9.51
N PHE A 62 14.55 -4.65 9.58
CA PHE A 62 14.70 -5.83 8.73
C PHE A 62 15.56 -6.89 9.43
N GLY A 63 14.93 -7.96 9.93
CA GLY A 63 15.58 -9.01 10.70
C GLY A 63 16.09 -10.19 9.87
N ASP A 64 16.77 -11.14 10.51
CA ASP A 64 17.38 -12.30 9.83
C ASP A 64 16.37 -13.23 9.16
N ASN A 65 15.17 -13.39 9.76
CA ASN A 65 14.11 -14.16 9.13
C ASN A 65 13.58 -13.46 7.87
N ASP A 66 13.41 -12.13 7.92
CA ASP A 66 13.00 -11.36 6.77
C ASP A 66 14.02 -11.50 5.63
N ARG A 67 15.33 -11.42 5.94
CA ARG A 67 16.42 -11.63 4.96
C ARG A 67 16.27 -12.94 4.21
N LYS A 68 16.03 -14.04 4.93
CA LYS A 68 15.86 -15.38 4.33
C LYS A 68 14.68 -15.45 3.39
N TYR A 69 13.52 -14.92 3.83
CA TYR A 69 12.28 -14.99 3.06
C TYR A 69 12.33 -14.11 1.81
N PHE A 70 12.83 -12.88 1.91
CA PHE A 70 12.88 -11.97 0.77
C PHE A 70 13.93 -12.38 -0.26
N ASP A 71 15.10 -12.93 0.17
CA ASP A 71 16.07 -13.53 -0.74
C ASP A 71 15.48 -14.74 -1.47
N ALA A 72 14.83 -15.65 -0.73
CA ALA A 72 14.15 -16.81 -1.30
C ALA A 72 13.03 -16.41 -2.30
N LEU A 73 12.28 -15.34 -2.02
CA LEU A 73 11.26 -14.82 -2.92
C LEU A 73 11.90 -14.28 -4.22
N ALA A 74 12.97 -13.50 -4.10
CA ALA A 74 13.69 -12.95 -5.24
C ALA A 74 14.28 -14.07 -6.12
N LEU A 75 14.83 -15.13 -5.50
CA LEU A 75 15.35 -16.31 -6.19
C LEU A 75 14.24 -17.12 -6.88
N GLN A 76 13.13 -17.39 -6.18
CA GLN A 76 12.02 -18.18 -6.69
C GLN A 76 11.44 -17.60 -7.99
N TYR A 77 11.28 -16.29 -8.05
CA TYR A 77 10.68 -15.59 -9.18
C TYR A 77 11.70 -14.91 -10.11
N LYS A 78 13.00 -15.12 -9.89
CA LYS A 78 14.10 -14.55 -10.70
C LYS A 78 13.94 -13.02 -10.86
N THR A 79 13.66 -12.35 -9.75
CA THR A 79 13.43 -10.90 -9.70
C THR A 79 14.49 -10.20 -8.84
N ARG A 80 14.38 -8.89 -8.71
CA ARG A 80 15.23 -8.07 -7.84
C ARG A 80 14.41 -7.44 -6.74
N ILE A 81 14.82 -7.62 -5.50
CA ILE A 81 14.23 -7.00 -4.32
C ILE A 81 15.31 -6.23 -3.58
N LYS A 82 15.10 -4.93 -3.40
CA LYS A 82 15.97 -4.05 -2.64
C LYS A 82 15.32 -3.60 -1.36
N ILE A 83 16.05 -3.72 -0.26
CA ILE A 83 15.61 -3.26 1.06
C ILE A 83 16.41 -2.03 1.44
N TYR A 84 15.73 -0.96 1.76
CA TYR A 84 16.30 0.31 2.19
C TYR A 84 16.00 0.49 3.67
N LEU A 85 17.03 0.41 4.52
CA LEU A 85 16.88 0.70 5.94
C LEU A 85 16.88 2.19 6.18
N ILE A 86 15.74 2.71 6.62
CA ILE A 86 15.50 4.13 6.84
C ILE A 86 15.86 4.52 8.27
N ASN A 87 16.55 5.65 8.42
CA ASN A 87 16.57 6.41 9.66
C ASN A 87 15.29 7.25 9.76
N GLY A 88 14.32 6.77 10.53
CA GLY A 88 13.03 7.44 10.72
C GLY A 88 13.06 8.62 11.69
N ASP A 89 14.20 8.97 12.31
CA ASP A 89 14.27 9.97 13.38
C ASP A 89 13.76 11.35 12.93
N ARG A 90 14.03 11.75 11.69
CA ARG A 90 13.55 13.02 11.12
C ARG A 90 12.05 13.07 10.85
N LEU A 91 11.42 11.91 10.70
CA LEU A 91 9.99 11.82 10.47
C LEU A 91 9.19 11.73 11.79
N ARG A 92 9.88 11.53 12.93
CA ARG A 92 9.24 11.39 14.25
C ARG A 92 8.54 12.65 14.73
N SER A 93 8.92 13.82 14.23
CA SER A 93 8.26 15.08 14.56
C SER A 93 6.92 15.28 13.84
N LEU A 94 6.66 14.51 12.80
CA LEU A 94 5.41 14.61 12.04
C LEU A 94 4.23 13.96 12.79
N PRO A 95 2.98 14.38 12.52
CA PRO A 95 1.80 13.85 13.20
C PRO A 95 1.71 12.33 13.08
N SER A 96 1.54 11.63 14.19
CA SER A 96 1.28 10.17 14.23
C SER A 96 0.05 9.87 15.08
N THR A 97 -0.58 8.74 14.82
CA THR A 97 -1.72 8.27 15.60
C THR A 97 -1.51 6.82 16.05
N LYS A 98 -2.40 6.32 16.92
CA LYS A 98 -2.38 4.90 17.31
C LYS A 98 -2.57 3.94 16.13
N ASN A 99 -3.14 4.41 15.03
CA ASN A 99 -3.48 3.59 13.88
C ASN A 99 -2.42 3.68 12.76
N TRP A 100 -1.62 4.75 12.74
CA TRP A 100 -0.62 4.99 11.69
C TRP A 100 0.71 5.36 12.31
N THR A 101 1.72 4.55 11.99
CA THR A 101 3.12 4.80 12.35
C THR A 101 3.74 5.84 11.39
N HIS A 102 4.94 6.30 11.67
CA HIS A 102 5.67 7.21 10.78
C HIS A 102 5.99 6.57 9.41
N ALA A 103 5.81 5.26 9.25
CA ALA A 103 5.98 4.57 7.98
C ALA A 103 5.06 5.10 6.86
N ILE A 104 3.93 5.74 7.21
CA ILE A 104 3.07 6.41 6.21
C ILE A 104 3.80 7.52 5.46
N TYR A 105 4.83 8.13 6.05
CA TYR A 105 5.63 9.19 5.44
C TYR A 105 6.78 8.66 4.58
N PHE A 106 7.05 7.36 4.62
CA PHE A 106 8.09 6.76 3.76
C PHE A 106 7.79 6.94 2.28
N ARG A 107 6.50 7.10 1.90
CA ARG A 107 6.10 7.41 0.51
C ARG A 107 6.71 8.70 -0.03
N PHE A 108 6.96 9.70 0.81
CA PHE A 108 7.66 10.92 0.41
C PHE A 108 9.15 10.65 0.17
N VAL A 109 9.79 9.90 1.06
CA VAL A 109 11.19 9.47 0.90
C VAL A 109 11.36 8.61 -0.35
N ILE A 110 10.42 7.69 -0.61
CA ILE A 110 10.38 6.84 -1.80
C ILE A 110 10.30 7.70 -3.06
N ALA A 111 9.33 8.60 -3.14
CA ALA A 111 9.14 9.44 -4.31
C ALA A 111 10.40 10.26 -4.61
N ASP A 112 11.00 10.86 -3.60
CA ASP A 112 12.24 11.67 -3.74
C ASP A 112 13.44 10.81 -4.14
N TYR A 113 13.55 9.57 -3.61
CA TYR A 113 14.62 8.64 -3.98
C TYR A 113 14.64 8.32 -5.47
N PHE A 114 13.47 8.21 -6.09
CA PHE A 114 13.36 7.85 -7.51
C PHE A 114 13.48 9.01 -8.49
N ILE A 115 13.54 10.26 -8.00
CA ILE A 115 13.81 11.44 -8.85
C ILE A 115 15.12 11.21 -9.63
N SER A 116 15.08 11.45 -10.93
CA SER A 116 16.22 11.27 -11.85
C SER A 116 16.74 9.83 -12.02
N LYS A 117 16.13 8.85 -11.37
CA LYS A 117 16.50 7.43 -11.52
C LYS A 117 15.56 6.69 -12.48
N VAL A 118 14.26 6.94 -12.37
CA VAL A 118 13.24 6.32 -13.23
C VAL A 118 12.18 7.36 -13.61
N ALA A 119 11.54 7.19 -14.75
CA ALA A 119 10.47 8.10 -15.20
C ALA A 119 9.21 7.98 -14.35
N LYS A 120 8.93 6.77 -13.85
CA LYS A 120 7.78 6.48 -12.99
C LYS A 120 8.09 5.38 -11.98
N VAL A 121 7.43 5.43 -10.84
CA VAL A 121 7.45 4.40 -9.80
C VAL A 121 6.03 4.14 -9.31
N LEU A 122 5.68 2.86 -9.11
CA LEU A 122 4.42 2.46 -8.48
C LEU A 122 4.63 2.30 -6.98
N TYR A 123 4.02 3.17 -6.18
CA TYR A 123 3.93 3.00 -4.74
C TYR A 123 2.69 2.18 -4.39
N LEU A 124 2.85 1.20 -3.52
CA LEU A 124 1.76 0.40 -2.95
C LEU A 124 1.89 0.31 -1.44
N ASP A 125 0.75 0.36 -0.73
CA ASP A 125 0.71 -0.04 0.67
C ASP A 125 0.91 -1.56 0.82
N ALA A 126 1.51 -1.98 1.92
CA ALA A 126 1.92 -3.37 2.17
C ALA A 126 0.74 -4.35 2.39
N ASP A 127 -0.48 -3.85 2.48
CA ASP A 127 -1.73 -4.61 2.61
C ASP A 127 -2.56 -4.64 1.30
N ILE A 128 -1.90 -4.39 0.18
CA ILE A 128 -2.48 -4.53 -1.17
C ILE A 128 -2.06 -5.87 -1.76
N ILE A 129 -3.02 -6.65 -2.24
CA ILE A 129 -2.80 -7.95 -2.88
C ILE A 129 -3.26 -7.91 -4.34
N CYS A 130 -2.38 -8.38 -5.23
CA CYS A 130 -2.64 -8.47 -6.66
C CYS A 130 -3.38 -9.76 -7.00
N GLN A 131 -4.38 -9.67 -7.89
CA GLN A 131 -5.05 -10.84 -8.48
C GLN A 131 -5.23 -10.73 -10.00
N GLY A 132 -4.41 -9.91 -10.66
CA GLY A 132 -4.48 -9.74 -12.11
C GLY A 132 -3.23 -9.12 -12.71
N THR A 133 -3.25 -8.92 -14.03
CA THR A 133 -2.12 -8.32 -14.74
C THR A 133 -2.01 -6.82 -14.52
N ILE A 134 -0.78 -6.35 -14.29
CA ILE A 134 -0.43 -4.92 -14.21
C ILE A 134 0.23 -4.39 -15.50
N GLU A 135 0.17 -5.16 -16.57
CA GLU A 135 0.77 -4.77 -17.86
C GLU A 135 0.36 -3.36 -18.32
N PRO A 136 -0.92 -2.93 -18.16
CA PRO A 136 -1.30 -1.56 -18.50
C PRO A 136 -0.54 -0.48 -17.73
N LEU A 137 -0.18 -0.73 -16.45
CA LEU A 137 0.62 0.19 -15.65
C LEU A 137 2.09 0.21 -16.10
N ILE A 138 2.63 -0.95 -16.51
CA ILE A 138 3.99 -1.06 -17.05
C ILE A 138 4.10 -0.23 -18.34
N LYS A 139 3.11 -0.32 -19.22
CA LYS A 139 3.08 0.38 -20.52
C LYS A 139 2.61 1.83 -20.44
N PHE A 140 2.07 2.25 -19.30
CA PHE A 140 1.52 3.59 -19.14
C PHE A 140 2.57 4.69 -19.28
N SER A 141 2.26 5.73 -20.05
CA SER A 141 3.05 6.95 -20.19
C SER A 141 2.25 8.15 -19.71
N PHE A 142 2.85 8.98 -18.89
CA PHE A 142 2.18 10.16 -18.37
C PHE A 142 2.01 11.26 -19.43
N PRO A 143 0.85 11.94 -19.46
CA PRO A 143 0.74 13.27 -20.07
C PRO A 143 1.65 14.29 -19.35
N ASP A 144 2.05 15.35 -20.07
CA ASP A 144 3.06 16.29 -19.61
C ASP A 144 2.71 17.07 -18.33
N ASP A 145 1.43 17.21 -18.00
CA ASP A 145 0.95 18.03 -16.88
C ASP A 145 0.58 17.21 -15.63
N LYS A 146 0.62 15.87 -15.68
CA LYS A 146 0.15 15.01 -14.61
C LYS A 146 1.27 14.50 -13.72
N VAL A 147 1.04 14.60 -12.39
CA VAL A 147 1.99 14.26 -11.35
C VAL A 147 1.86 12.80 -10.90
N ALA A 148 0.63 12.30 -10.82
CA ALA A 148 0.37 10.91 -10.43
C ALA A 148 -0.92 10.38 -11.04
N MET A 149 -0.97 9.03 -11.16
CA MET A 149 -2.20 8.27 -11.35
C MET A 149 -2.61 7.67 -10.02
N VAL A 150 -3.87 7.84 -9.66
CA VAL A 150 -4.44 7.48 -8.35
C VAL A 150 -5.82 6.86 -8.53
N VAL A 151 -6.35 6.28 -7.46
CA VAL A 151 -7.73 5.74 -7.43
C VAL A 151 -8.54 6.47 -6.38
N THR A 152 -9.76 6.89 -6.73
CA THR A 152 -10.66 7.60 -5.81
C THR A 152 -11.12 6.71 -4.67
N GLU A 153 -11.35 7.32 -3.52
CA GLU A 153 -11.97 6.75 -2.33
C GLU A 153 -13.28 7.49 -2.05
N GLY A 154 -14.29 6.76 -1.57
CA GLY A 154 -15.59 7.35 -1.27
C GLY A 154 -16.41 7.73 -2.51
N GLN A 155 -17.32 8.69 -2.36
CA GLN A 155 -18.27 9.12 -3.38
C GLN A 155 -18.39 10.64 -3.46
N ALA A 156 -19.05 11.16 -4.50
CA ALA A 156 -19.08 12.58 -4.85
C ALA A 156 -19.51 13.50 -3.68
N ASP A 157 -20.60 13.16 -2.97
CA ASP A 157 -21.05 13.97 -1.82
C ASP A 157 -20.04 13.99 -0.67
N TRP A 158 -19.27 12.93 -0.51
CA TRP A 158 -18.20 12.92 0.48
C TRP A 158 -16.99 13.74 -0.01
N TRP A 159 -16.67 13.71 -1.31
CA TRP A 159 -15.60 14.54 -1.89
C TRP A 159 -15.89 16.03 -1.74
N GLU A 160 -17.13 16.46 -1.96
CA GLU A 160 -17.55 17.84 -1.73
C GLU A 160 -17.37 18.28 -0.27
N LYS A 161 -17.78 17.42 0.69
CA LYS A 161 -17.54 17.68 2.12
C LYS A 161 -16.06 17.76 2.44
N ARG A 162 -15.21 16.90 1.86
CA ARG A 162 -13.76 16.94 2.05
C ARG A 162 -13.15 18.19 1.42
N ALA A 163 -13.56 18.56 0.21
CA ALA A 163 -13.15 19.79 -0.44
C ALA A 163 -13.40 21.02 0.43
N HIS A 164 -14.61 21.10 1.01
CA HIS A 164 -14.97 22.18 1.91
C HIS A 164 -14.13 22.16 3.20
N SER A 165 -14.01 21.01 3.86
CA SER A 165 -13.29 20.90 5.15
C SER A 165 -11.79 21.15 5.02
N LEU A 166 -11.17 20.74 3.91
CA LEU A 166 -9.75 20.94 3.62
C LEU A 166 -9.48 22.32 2.96
N GLY A 167 -10.52 23.00 2.46
CA GLY A 167 -10.40 24.30 1.81
C GLY A 167 -9.80 24.25 0.42
N VAL A 168 -9.97 23.13 -0.32
CA VAL A 168 -9.45 22.90 -1.66
C VAL A 168 -10.54 22.43 -2.60
N ALA A 169 -11.09 23.34 -3.41
CA ALA A 169 -12.23 23.06 -4.30
C ALA A 169 -11.99 21.91 -5.29
N GLY A 170 -10.78 21.75 -5.79
CA GLY A 170 -10.42 20.68 -6.74
C GLY A 170 -10.67 19.25 -6.21
N ILE A 171 -10.70 19.05 -4.90
CA ILE A 171 -11.00 17.77 -4.26
C ILE A 171 -12.44 17.30 -4.54
N SER A 172 -13.36 18.18 -4.87
CA SER A 172 -14.73 17.82 -5.25
C SER A 172 -14.80 16.98 -6.54
N LYS A 173 -13.75 16.98 -7.36
CA LYS A 173 -13.63 16.15 -8.56
C LYS A 173 -13.18 14.72 -8.25
N GLY A 174 -12.68 14.46 -7.06
CA GLY A 174 -12.22 13.16 -6.59
C GLY A 174 -11.24 13.30 -5.44
N TYR A 175 -11.47 12.56 -4.38
CA TYR A 175 -10.53 12.36 -3.27
C TYR A 175 -9.96 10.94 -3.40
N PHE A 176 -8.64 10.79 -3.39
CA PHE A 176 -7.99 9.52 -3.60
C PHE A 176 -7.42 8.91 -2.33
N ASN A 177 -7.34 7.58 -2.31
CA ASN A 177 -6.61 6.82 -1.31
C ASN A 177 -5.12 6.76 -1.65
N SER A 178 -4.26 7.09 -0.68
CA SER A 178 -2.81 7.18 -0.87
C SER A 178 -2.07 5.84 -0.90
N GLY A 179 -2.77 4.72 -0.76
CA GLY A 179 -2.16 3.38 -0.80
C GLY A 179 -1.78 2.88 -2.19
N PHE A 180 -2.28 3.53 -3.25
CA PHE A 180 -1.90 3.29 -4.64
C PHE A 180 -1.53 4.62 -5.30
N LEU A 181 -0.27 4.77 -5.72
CA LEU A 181 0.23 5.94 -6.43
C LEU A 181 1.18 5.49 -7.56
N LEU A 182 0.78 5.64 -8.81
CA LEU A 182 1.76 5.62 -9.89
C LEU A 182 2.29 7.05 -10.07
N ILE A 183 3.55 7.27 -9.74
CA ILE A 183 4.17 8.60 -9.61
C ILE A 183 4.98 8.93 -10.86
N ASN A 184 4.74 10.10 -11.45
CA ASN A 184 5.64 10.73 -12.41
C ASN A 184 6.76 11.44 -11.63
N THR A 185 7.93 10.87 -11.58
CA THR A 185 9.02 11.33 -10.71
C THR A 185 9.52 12.73 -11.06
N ALA A 186 9.58 13.05 -12.35
CA ALA A 186 9.99 14.38 -12.83
C ALA A 186 8.98 15.47 -12.42
N LYS A 187 7.67 15.19 -12.55
CA LYS A 187 6.62 16.15 -12.18
C LYS A 187 6.47 16.26 -10.66
N TRP A 188 6.66 15.17 -9.93
CA TRP A 188 6.72 15.18 -8.47
C TRP A 188 7.82 16.11 -7.96
N ALA A 189 9.02 16.00 -8.53
CA ALA A 189 10.15 16.89 -8.23
C ALA A 189 9.86 18.35 -8.60
N ALA A 190 9.39 18.60 -9.82
CA ALA A 190 9.11 19.96 -10.31
C ALA A 190 8.05 20.69 -9.46
N GLN A 191 7.10 19.94 -8.87
CA GLN A 191 6.08 20.47 -7.96
C GLN A 191 6.55 20.49 -6.49
N GLN A 192 7.75 19.99 -6.18
CA GLN A 192 8.30 19.87 -4.81
C GLN A 192 7.32 19.17 -3.85
N VAL A 193 6.63 18.10 -4.31
CA VAL A 193 5.48 17.53 -3.59
C VAL A 193 5.86 17.09 -2.18
N SER A 194 6.95 16.33 -2.01
CA SER A 194 7.38 15.84 -0.70
C SER A 194 7.72 16.98 0.27
N ALA A 195 8.49 17.97 -0.17
CA ALA A 195 8.88 19.10 0.67
C ALA A 195 7.66 19.92 1.10
N ARG A 196 6.73 20.18 0.18
CA ARG A 196 5.49 20.91 0.47
C ARG A 196 4.56 20.11 1.38
N ALA A 197 4.44 18.79 1.19
CA ALA A 197 3.65 17.94 2.06
C ALA A 197 4.19 17.94 3.49
N ILE A 198 5.50 17.82 3.66
CA ILE A 198 6.15 17.86 4.99
C ILE A 198 5.97 19.24 5.63
N ALA A 199 6.10 20.32 4.87
CA ALA A 199 5.83 21.67 5.39
C ALA A 199 4.39 21.81 5.89
N MET A 200 3.39 21.39 5.11
CA MET A 200 1.99 21.41 5.51
C MET A 200 1.70 20.58 6.76
N LEU A 201 2.35 19.42 6.92
CA LEU A 201 2.22 18.56 8.11
C LEU A 201 2.79 19.20 9.38
N ASN A 202 3.57 20.26 9.27
CA ASN A 202 4.08 21.05 10.40
C ASN A 202 3.26 22.34 10.65
N GLU A 203 2.26 22.65 9.82
CA GLU A 203 1.40 23.82 9.97
C GLU A 203 0.23 23.53 10.92
N PRO A 204 0.08 24.24 12.06
CA PRO A 204 -0.99 24.01 13.02
C PRO A 204 -2.40 24.11 12.41
N GLU A 205 -2.61 25.02 11.46
CA GLU A 205 -3.91 25.23 10.80
C GLU A 205 -4.26 24.09 9.82
N VAL A 206 -3.25 23.42 9.26
CA VAL A 206 -3.45 22.21 8.44
C VAL A 206 -3.75 21.01 9.34
N ILE A 207 -2.95 20.81 10.41
CA ILE A 207 -3.12 19.70 11.36
C ILE A 207 -4.53 19.64 11.94
N LYS A 208 -5.16 20.79 12.21
CA LYS A 208 -6.54 20.86 12.72
C LYS A 208 -7.60 20.33 11.73
N LYS A 209 -7.32 20.34 10.43
CA LYS A 209 -8.26 19.99 9.36
C LYS A 209 -8.10 18.57 8.86
N ILE A 210 -6.88 18.00 8.97
CA ILE A 210 -6.56 16.69 8.43
C ILE A 210 -6.97 15.57 9.38
N THR A 211 -7.41 14.44 8.82
CA THR A 211 -7.76 13.21 9.54
C THR A 211 -6.91 12.02 9.12
N HIS A 212 -6.41 12.05 7.88
CA HIS A 212 -5.48 11.09 7.29
C HIS A 212 -4.26 11.88 6.83
N PRO A 213 -3.22 12.02 7.68
CA PRO A 213 -2.21 13.06 7.51
C PRO A 213 -1.54 13.11 6.13
N ASP A 214 -0.97 12.01 5.68
CA ASP A 214 -0.31 11.90 4.38
C ASP A 214 -1.29 11.99 3.21
N GLN A 215 -2.42 11.30 3.32
CA GLN A 215 -3.45 11.25 2.27
C GLN A 215 -4.12 12.61 2.06
N ASP A 216 -4.49 13.31 3.15
CA ASP A 216 -5.14 14.60 3.07
C ASP A 216 -4.23 15.66 2.43
N VAL A 217 -2.95 15.74 2.87
CA VAL A 217 -2.02 16.72 2.29
C VAL A 217 -1.70 16.43 0.83
N LEU A 218 -1.63 15.16 0.42
CA LEU A 218 -1.46 14.81 -0.99
C LEU A 218 -2.69 15.20 -1.83
N ASN A 219 -3.89 14.95 -1.33
CA ASN A 219 -5.12 15.40 -1.99
C ASN A 219 -5.18 16.93 -2.12
N MET A 220 -4.76 17.66 -1.08
CA MET A 220 -4.70 19.14 -1.12
C MET A 220 -3.70 19.66 -2.14
N LEU A 221 -2.52 19.02 -2.25
CA LEU A 221 -1.45 19.46 -3.14
C LEU A 221 -1.68 19.11 -4.61
N LEU A 222 -2.34 18.00 -4.88
CA LEU A 222 -2.40 17.37 -6.21
C LEU A 222 -3.77 17.45 -6.89
N ALA A 223 -4.81 18.01 -6.26
CA ALA A 223 -6.21 17.95 -6.67
C ALA A 223 -6.49 18.10 -8.18
N ASP A 224 -5.77 19.00 -8.88
CA ASP A 224 -5.97 19.24 -10.32
C ASP A 224 -4.88 18.61 -11.23
N LYS A 225 -3.94 17.85 -10.65
CA LYS A 225 -2.74 17.33 -11.31
C LYS A 225 -2.72 15.81 -11.42
N LEU A 226 -3.88 15.19 -11.27
CA LEU A 226 -4.04 13.75 -11.16
C LEU A 226 -4.67 13.12 -12.39
N ILE A 227 -4.40 11.84 -12.59
CA ILE A 227 -5.19 10.93 -13.41
C ILE A 227 -5.93 10.00 -12.45
N PHE A 228 -7.24 9.92 -12.58
CA PHE A 228 -8.05 8.95 -11.84
C PHE A 228 -8.16 7.65 -12.63
N ALA A 229 -7.55 6.59 -12.10
CA ALA A 229 -7.63 5.25 -12.67
C ALA A 229 -8.92 4.54 -12.24
N ASP A 230 -9.23 3.44 -12.92
CA ASP A 230 -10.33 2.55 -12.57
C ASP A 230 -10.19 1.99 -11.16
N ILE A 231 -11.32 1.83 -10.45
CA ILE A 231 -11.39 1.30 -9.07
C ILE A 231 -10.71 -0.06 -8.91
N LYS A 232 -10.62 -0.86 -9.98
CA LYS A 232 -9.96 -2.17 -9.98
C LYS A 232 -8.49 -2.13 -9.56
N TYR A 233 -7.82 -0.97 -9.67
CA TYR A 233 -6.43 -0.78 -9.26
C TYR A 233 -6.25 -0.44 -7.77
N ASN A 234 -7.34 -0.18 -7.05
CA ASN A 234 -7.30 -0.01 -5.58
C ASN A 234 -8.69 -0.27 -4.99
N THR A 235 -9.20 -1.50 -5.16
CA THR A 235 -10.48 -1.91 -4.61
C THR A 235 -10.34 -2.14 -3.11
N GLN A 236 -10.84 -1.20 -2.32
CA GLN A 236 -10.72 -1.22 -0.87
C GLN A 236 -11.76 -2.13 -0.23
N PHE A 237 -11.33 -2.96 0.72
CA PHE A 237 -12.21 -3.80 1.52
C PHE A 237 -11.69 -3.93 2.96
N SER A 238 -12.55 -3.66 3.93
CA SER A 238 -12.26 -3.94 5.33
C SER A 238 -12.82 -5.31 5.73
N LEU A 239 -11.97 -6.22 6.22
CA LEU A 239 -12.43 -7.51 6.74
C LEU A 239 -13.42 -7.36 7.90
N ASN A 240 -13.42 -6.23 8.60
CA ASN A 240 -14.43 -5.91 9.62
C ASN A 240 -15.83 -5.64 9.05
N TYR A 241 -15.97 -5.45 7.74
CA TYR A 241 -17.31 -5.42 7.12
C TYR A 241 -18.03 -6.76 7.26
N GLN A 242 -17.29 -7.85 7.35
CA GLN A 242 -17.83 -9.18 7.66
C GLN A 242 -18.59 -9.23 9.00
N LEU A 243 -18.36 -8.29 9.92
CA LEU A 243 -19.07 -8.22 11.20
C LEU A 243 -20.44 -7.54 11.10
N LYS A 244 -20.71 -6.80 10.01
CA LYS A 244 -22.00 -6.16 9.76
C LYS A 244 -23.07 -7.20 9.37
N GLU A 245 -24.33 -6.87 9.57
CA GLU A 245 -25.46 -7.71 9.13
C GLU A 245 -25.53 -7.80 7.60
N SER A 246 -25.27 -6.67 6.94
CA SER A 246 -25.18 -6.59 5.48
C SER A 246 -24.01 -5.70 5.06
N PHE A 247 -23.38 -6.05 3.96
CA PHE A 247 -22.34 -5.25 3.32
C PHE A 247 -22.26 -5.59 1.83
N ILE A 248 -21.75 -4.66 1.04
CA ILE A 248 -21.44 -4.90 -0.37
C ILE A 248 -19.95 -5.23 -0.47
N ASN A 249 -19.64 -6.36 -1.12
CA ASN A 249 -18.26 -6.67 -1.47
C ASN A 249 -17.95 -6.09 -2.85
N PRO A 250 -17.08 -5.06 -2.94
CA PRO A 250 -16.70 -4.46 -4.22
C PRO A 250 -15.68 -5.28 -5.00
N VAL A 251 -15.08 -6.28 -4.36
CA VAL A 251 -14.05 -7.13 -5.00
C VAL A 251 -14.71 -8.09 -5.98
N THR A 252 -14.25 -8.06 -7.22
CA THR A 252 -14.74 -8.90 -8.33
C THR A 252 -13.58 -9.60 -9.02
N ASN A 253 -13.88 -10.48 -9.98
CA ASN A 253 -12.86 -11.12 -10.82
C ASN A 253 -12.07 -10.12 -11.68
N ASN A 254 -12.60 -8.91 -11.90
CA ASN A 254 -11.91 -7.84 -12.63
C ASN A 254 -11.01 -6.99 -11.73
N THR A 255 -11.09 -7.12 -10.42
CA THR A 255 -10.22 -6.41 -9.48
C THR A 255 -8.77 -6.83 -9.72
N ILE A 256 -7.87 -5.87 -9.87
CA ILE A 256 -6.42 -6.09 -10.03
C ILE A 256 -5.73 -6.04 -8.67
N PHE A 257 -6.02 -5.00 -7.88
CA PHE A 257 -5.48 -4.86 -6.53
C PHE A 257 -6.61 -4.78 -5.50
N ILE A 258 -6.60 -5.71 -4.54
CA ILE A 258 -7.43 -5.68 -3.35
C ILE A 258 -6.63 -4.96 -2.25
N HIS A 259 -7.15 -3.88 -1.73
CA HIS A 259 -6.57 -3.14 -0.62
C HIS A 259 -7.33 -3.48 0.67
N TYR A 260 -6.72 -4.26 1.55
CA TYR A 260 -7.33 -4.68 2.81
C TYR A 260 -7.19 -3.58 3.87
N ILE A 261 -8.06 -2.55 3.78
CA ILE A 261 -8.06 -1.42 4.71
C ILE A 261 -8.52 -1.82 6.12
N GLY A 262 -8.22 -0.98 7.11
CA GLY A 262 -8.65 -1.18 8.50
C GLY A 262 -7.76 -2.14 9.30
N PRO A 263 -8.10 -2.39 10.58
CA PRO A 263 -7.19 -3.05 11.52
C PRO A 263 -7.13 -4.57 11.41
N THR A 264 -8.11 -5.22 10.77
CA THR A 264 -8.10 -6.67 10.54
C THR A 264 -7.54 -6.96 9.16
N LYS A 265 -6.51 -7.80 9.10
CA LYS A 265 -5.79 -8.12 7.87
C LYS A 265 -5.97 -9.59 7.48
N PRO A 266 -5.80 -9.97 6.20
CA PRO A 266 -5.96 -11.35 5.75
C PRO A 266 -4.92 -12.31 6.32
N TRP A 267 -3.81 -11.82 6.86
CA TRP A 267 -2.79 -12.62 7.55
C TRP A 267 -3.06 -12.85 9.04
N HIS A 268 -4.19 -12.36 9.56
CA HIS A 268 -4.64 -12.66 10.90
C HIS A 268 -5.35 -14.01 10.96
N ASP A 269 -5.08 -14.82 11.99
CA ASP A 269 -5.64 -16.18 12.14
C ASP A 269 -7.15 -16.24 12.35
N TRP A 270 -7.79 -15.10 12.62
CA TRP A 270 -9.25 -14.97 12.72
C TRP A 270 -9.95 -14.48 11.46
N ALA A 271 -9.19 -14.19 10.37
CA ALA A 271 -9.74 -13.53 9.17
C ALA A 271 -9.32 -14.18 7.84
N TRP A 272 -8.48 -15.21 7.84
CA TRP A 272 -7.92 -15.83 6.64
C TRP A 272 -8.94 -16.64 5.82
N ASP A 273 -9.98 -17.15 6.45
CA ASP A 273 -10.98 -18.07 5.87
C ASP A 273 -12.19 -17.36 5.23
N TYR A 274 -12.20 -16.03 5.22
CA TYR A 274 -13.19 -15.29 4.43
C TYR A 274 -12.89 -15.39 2.93
N PRO A 275 -13.93 -15.50 2.07
CA PRO A 275 -13.71 -15.58 0.61
C PRO A 275 -12.83 -14.46 0.06
N VAL A 276 -12.99 -13.23 0.57
CA VAL A 276 -12.17 -12.09 0.13
C VAL A 276 -10.69 -12.22 0.53
N SER A 277 -10.34 -13.03 1.51
CA SER A 277 -8.96 -13.31 1.93
C SER A 277 -8.26 -14.37 1.07
N GLN A 278 -8.99 -15.04 0.18
CA GLN A 278 -8.45 -16.14 -0.63
C GLN A 278 -7.28 -15.71 -1.50
N ALA A 279 -7.34 -14.52 -2.12
CA ALA A 279 -6.25 -14.00 -2.94
C ALA A 279 -4.94 -13.88 -2.16
N PHE A 280 -5.00 -13.44 -0.89
CA PHE A 280 -3.85 -13.42 0.01
C PHE A 280 -3.34 -14.84 0.31
N MET A 281 -4.23 -15.76 0.64
CA MET A 281 -3.86 -17.14 0.98
C MET A 281 -3.24 -17.88 -0.20
N GLU A 282 -3.73 -17.68 -1.42
CA GLU A 282 -3.14 -18.23 -2.63
C GLU A 282 -1.73 -17.68 -2.88
N ALA A 283 -1.52 -16.37 -2.75
CA ALA A 283 -0.22 -15.76 -2.89
C ALA A 283 0.76 -16.25 -1.80
N LYS A 284 0.30 -16.36 -0.54
CA LYS A 284 1.07 -16.93 0.56
C LYS A 284 1.53 -18.34 0.25
N ASN A 285 0.61 -19.22 -0.21
CA ASN A 285 0.90 -20.60 -0.52
C ASN A 285 1.85 -20.76 -1.72
N ALA A 286 1.87 -19.80 -2.63
CA ALA A 286 2.78 -19.74 -3.78
C ALA A 286 4.11 -19.03 -3.46
N SER A 287 4.44 -18.77 -2.21
CA SER A 287 5.59 -17.99 -1.77
C SER A 287 6.46 -18.74 -0.75
N PRO A 288 7.65 -18.23 -0.43
CA PRO A 288 8.46 -18.78 0.66
C PRO A 288 7.75 -18.85 2.02
N TRP A 289 6.74 -18.01 2.24
CA TRP A 289 5.94 -17.99 3.48
C TRP A 289 4.85 -19.06 3.56
N LYS A 290 4.75 -20.02 2.62
CA LYS A 290 3.69 -21.05 2.60
C LYS A 290 3.47 -21.73 3.95
N ASN A 291 4.55 -22.05 4.66
CA ASN A 291 4.51 -22.74 5.96
C ASN A 291 4.55 -21.77 7.17
N THR A 292 4.58 -20.45 6.94
CA THR A 292 4.57 -19.48 8.03
C THR A 292 3.18 -19.42 8.66
N ALA A 293 3.11 -19.48 10.00
CA ALA A 293 1.85 -19.33 10.72
C ALA A 293 1.25 -17.94 10.52
N LEU A 294 -0.08 -17.87 10.51
CA LEU A 294 -0.80 -16.61 10.54
C LEU A 294 -0.65 -15.92 11.89
N LEU A 295 -0.79 -14.60 11.92
CA LEU A 295 -0.56 -13.81 13.11
C LEU A 295 -1.73 -13.92 14.09
N LYS A 296 -1.41 -14.23 15.34
CA LYS A 296 -2.36 -14.20 16.45
C LYS A 296 -2.56 -12.78 16.98
N PRO A 297 -3.68 -12.50 17.66
CA PRO A 297 -3.87 -11.22 18.32
C PRO A 297 -2.72 -10.89 19.28
N ASN A 298 -2.14 -9.71 19.18
CA ASN A 298 -1.02 -9.25 20.01
C ASN A 298 -1.30 -8.00 20.84
N ASN A 299 -2.52 -7.46 20.75
CA ASN A 299 -2.96 -6.32 21.52
C ASN A 299 -4.48 -6.39 21.80
N SER A 300 -4.97 -5.56 22.72
CA SER A 300 -6.37 -5.56 23.15
C SER A 300 -7.37 -5.31 22.01
N ASN A 301 -7.01 -4.49 21.05
CA ASN A 301 -7.87 -4.18 19.91
C ASN A 301 -8.01 -5.40 18.97
N GLN A 302 -6.91 -6.06 18.66
CA GLN A 302 -6.90 -7.30 17.88
C GLN A 302 -7.63 -8.43 18.60
N LEU A 303 -7.45 -8.60 19.91
CA LEU A 303 -8.21 -9.56 20.73
C LEU A 303 -9.72 -9.32 20.63
N ARG A 304 -10.15 -8.05 20.72
CA ARG A 304 -11.56 -7.68 20.57
C ARG A 304 -12.11 -8.03 19.20
N TYR A 305 -11.38 -7.75 18.12
CA TYR A 305 -11.81 -8.10 16.75
C TYR A 305 -11.80 -9.60 16.52
N SER A 306 -10.78 -10.31 16.96
CA SER A 306 -10.71 -11.77 16.90
C SER A 306 -11.93 -12.42 17.56
N ALA A 307 -12.26 -12.02 18.79
CA ALA A 307 -13.44 -12.52 19.51
C ALA A 307 -14.74 -12.26 18.74
N LYS A 308 -14.93 -11.06 18.16
CA LYS A 308 -16.12 -10.73 17.35
C LYS A 308 -16.25 -11.61 16.12
N HIS A 309 -15.15 -11.81 15.38
CA HIS A 309 -15.13 -12.65 14.18
C HIS A 309 -15.43 -14.11 14.54
N MET A 310 -14.83 -14.64 15.59
CA MET A 310 -15.08 -16.02 16.07
C MET A 310 -16.54 -16.23 16.49
N LEU A 311 -17.11 -15.28 17.25
CA LEU A 311 -18.52 -15.32 17.65
C LEU A 311 -19.46 -15.31 16.45
N LYS A 312 -19.20 -14.49 15.44
CA LYS A 312 -20.02 -14.44 14.22
C LYS A 312 -19.96 -15.78 13.47
N LYS A 313 -18.77 -16.34 13.26
CA LYS A 313 -18.59 -17.65 12.60
C LYS A 313 -19.31 -18.76 13.36
N HIS A 314 -19.23 -18.79 14.67
CA HIS A 314 -19.93 -19.79 15.50
C HIS A 314 -21.46 -19.69 15.40
N ARG A 315 -22.03 -18.49 15.30
CA ARG A 315 -23.48 -18.28 15.06
C ARG A 315 -23.91 -18.81 13.70
N TYR A 316 -23.11 -18.61 12.65
CA TYR A 316 -23.40 -19.18 11.33
C TYR A 316 -23.43 -20.70 11.37
N LEU A 317 -22.46 -21.35 12.01
CA LEU A 317 -22.42 -22.83 12.13
C LEU A 317 -23.62 -23.40 12.89
N LYS A 318 -24.12 -22.70 13.94
CA LYS A 318 -25.32 -23.12 14.67
C LYS A 318 -26.62 -22.87 13.91
N GLY A 319 -26.68 -21.86 13.02
CA GLY A 319 -27.86 -21.57 12.19
C GLY A 319 -28.11 -22.59 11.07
N PHE A 320 -27.11 -23.41 10.72
CA PHE A 320 -27.25 -24.51 9.76
C PHE A 320 -27.53 -25.88 10.43
N SER A 321 -27.62 -25.92 11.76
CA SER A 321 -27.86 -27.13 12.54
C SER A 321 -29.29 -27.24 13.04
N ASN A 322 -30.19 -26.38 12.61
CA ASN A 322 -31.64 -26.43 12.81
C ASN A 322 -32.29 -26.43 11.41
#